data_6f05e3f201346d36620a1ffbd501c815
#
_entry.id   6f05e3f201346d36620a1ffbd501c815
#
_cell.length_a   1.000
_cell.length_b   1.000
_cell.length_c   1.000
_cell.angle_alpha   90.00
_cell.angle_beta   90.00
_cell.angle_gamma   90.00
#
_symmetry.space_group_name_H-M   'P 1'
#
loop_
_entity.id
_entity.type
_entity.pdbx_description
1 polymer ?
#
loop_
_entity_poly.entity_id
_entity_poly.type
_entity_poly.pdbx_seq_one_letter_code
_entity_poly.pdbx_strand_id
1 'polypeptide(L)'
;MNNGKFWNNQNIPQFDHNETQKGLMSNFYKFGKRLGQKCLRQYILIRQYLLYTDIGNSQHIKGSVRLDGVYASFQISNSEFQIYLKNNGFQIVLYTDDLNQYEIWTKFLSNCCILTTFNEDIIIGNLIGNGSFSTVYEGRNKEGDVFAIKAIPKKKSKSLSINNQYEEQLLSEIQSLRELDHINILKLNRVYETSEKLYLVTEFIHGYELISKATSKVVFQGYELLSFIHQMLLAIKEMHEHNIMHRDIKPQNILLKNGQLSQPRLIDFGLAVSTKRKGMPFPSCGSPGYSAPEIIRYDETKKQYSGQCDIFSFGITLFVILYGYNPFKTQDQKSTIKRNANAYFEFPNSLYPQELEHLILQMTKKYPKDRITAAQALTHPFLETKLYQTIQLPKAILSKQQYEMSKNYNNINVHASLEMDRDFGLNYVIKLCSSSPQNNKNLTLSNQNKYLDEFQLDYIEASVDINHIEKLKMGQRYFSKQKSQINIQL
;
A
#
# COMPACT_ATOMS: atom_id res chain seq x y z
N MET A 1 4.74 12.80 25.78
CA MET A 1 6.21 12.80 25.81
C MET A 1 6.64 12.06 27.06
N ASN A 2 7.35 10.94 26.91
CA ASN A 2 7.87 10.19 28.07
C ASN A 2 9.03 10.96 28.69
N ASN A 3 8.87 11.44 29.92
CA ASN A 3 9.92 12.15 30.67
C ASN A 3 11.11 11.20 30.96
N GLY A 4 11.98 10.98 29.97
CA GLY A 4 13.31 10.42 30.17
C GLY A 4 13.38 9.01 30.79
N LYS A 5 12.44 8.10 30.50
CA LYS A 5 12.47 6.70 30.97
C LYS A 5 12.12 5.73 29.85
N PHE A 6 12.71 4.52 29.88
CA PHE A 6 12.33 3.45 28.97
C PHE A 6 10.85 3.05 29.13
N TRP A 7 10.35 3.00 30.35
CA TRP A 7 9.00 2.57 30.69
C TRP A 7 8.06 3.74 30.92
N ASN A 8 6.86 3.65 30.37
CA ASN A 8 5.75 4.52 30.74
C ASN A 8 5.00 3.89 31.93
N ASN A 9 5.06 4.54 33.06
CA ASN A 9 4.41 4.07 34.30
C ASN A 9 3.12 4.86 34.62
N GLN A 10 2.80 5.92 33.84
CA GLN A 10 1.67 6.80 34.11
C GLN A 10 0.44 6.51 33.22
N ASN A 11 0.68 6.07 31.97
CA ASN A 11 -0.38 5.76 31.00
C ASN A 11 -0.21 4.32 30.52
N ILE A 12 -0.47 3.37 31.39
CA ILE A 12 -0.45 1.95 31.04
C ILE A 12 -1.73 1.65 30.27
N PRO A 13 -1.67 1.11 29.05
CA PRO A 13 -2.85 0.68 28.32
C PRO A 13 -3.65 -0.32 29.16
N GLN A 14 -4.97 -0.18 29.15
CA GLN A 14 -5.84 -1.18 29.78
C GLN A 14 -6.01 -2.34 28.79
N PHE A 15 -5.64 -3.52 29.23
CA PHE A 15 -5.90 -4.78 28.55
C PHE A 15 -6.88 -5.58 29.40
N ASP A 16 -7.84 -6.25 28.76
CA ASP A 16 -8.72 -7.14 29.49
C ASP A 16 -7.94 -8.40 29.93
N HIS A 17 -8.55 -9.16 30.84
CA HIS A 17 -7.91 -10.37 31.39
C HIS A 17 -7.63 -11.43 30.29
N ASN A 18 -8.53 -11.55 29.32
CA ASN A 18 -8.39 -12.49 28.20
C ASN A 18 -7.25 -12.07 27.25
N GLU A 19 -7.10 -10.76 26.98
CA GLU A 19 -5.99 -10.23 26.18
C GLU A 19 -4.64 -10.48 26.87
N THR A 20 -4.59 -10.26 28.19
CA THR A 20 -3.36 -10.48 28.97
C THR A 20 -2.96 -11.97 28.97
N GLN A 21 -3.93 -12.88 29.05
CA GLN A 21 -3.66 -14.33 29.00
C GLN A 21 -3.22 -14.81 27.61
N LYS A 22 -3.64 -14.14 26.52
CA LYS A 22 -3.22 -14.47 25.16
C LYS A 22 -1.86 -13.87 24.79
N GLY A 23 -1.31 -12.99 25.60
CA GLY A 23 0.02 -12.41 25.41
C GLY A 23 1.14 -13.44 25.61
N LEU A 24 2.26 -13.24 24.90
CA LEU A 24 3.46 -14.02 25.15
C LEU A 24 4.05 -13.58 26.50
N MET A 25 4.11 -14.50 27.46
CA MET A 25 4.56 -14.21 28.84
C MET A 25 5.78 -15.04 29.19
N SER A 26 6.82 -14.40 29.71
CA SER A 26 8.03 -15.09 30.17
C SER A 26 8.75 -14.31 31.27
N ASN A 27 9.58 -15.01 32.01
CA ASN A 27 10.43 -14.43 33.04
C ASN A 27 11.84 -14.20 32.47
N PHE A 28 12.35 -12.99 32.63
CA PHE A 28 13.72 -12.64 32.27
C PHE A 28 14.46 -12.04 33.47
N TYR A 29 15.76 -12.29 33.52
CA TYR A 29 16.65 -11.56 34.40
C TYR A 29 16.96 -10.18 33.80
N LYS A 30 17.02 -9.19 34.69
CA LYS A 30 17.47 -7.84 34.42
C LYS A 30 18.47 -7.42 35.45
N PHE A 31 19.56 -6.75 35.06
CA PHE A 31 20.46 -6.15 36.02
C PHE A 31 19.87 -4.89 36.64
N GLY A 32 19.78 -4.86 37.95
CA GLY A 32 19.37 -3.69 38.72
C GLY A 32 20.40 -2.56 38.64
N LYS A 33 19.95 -1.29 38.76
CA LYS A 33 20.83 -0.12 38.74
C LYS A 33 21.81 -0.07 39.95
N ARG A 34 21.51 -0.78 41.02
CA ARG A 34 22.35 -0.87 42.24
C ARG A 34 23.00 -2.25 42.30
N LEU A 35 24.32 -2.29 42.38
CA LEU A 35 25.15 -3.46 42.69
C LEU A 35 25.13 -4.65 41.68
N GLY A 36 24.70 -4.49 40.46
CA GLY A 36 24.79 -5.59 39.48
C GLY A 36 23.95 -6.83 39.81
N GLN A 37 22.99 -6.75 40.73
CA GLN A 37 22.15 -7.88 41.11
C GLN A 37 21.18 -8.23 39.96
N LYS A 38 21.16 -9.51 39.58
CA LYS A 38 20.16 -10.06 38.67
C LYS A 38 18.79 -10.07 39.38
N CYS A 39 17.83 -9.35 38.81
CA CYS A 39 16.44 -9.34 39.31
C CYS A 39 15.56 -10.04 38.27
N LEU A 40 14.87 -11.10 38.70
CA LEU A 40 13.90 -11.78 37.86
C LEU A 40 12.59 -10.97 37.77
N ARG A 41 12.08 -10.77 36.56
CA ARG A 41 10.83 -10.04 36.29
C ARG A 41 10.03 -10.80 35.27
N GLN A 42 8.71 -10.68 35.32
CA GLN A 42 7.81 -11.20 34.34
C GLN A 42 7.55 -10.12 33.27
N TYR A 43 7.70 -10.49 32.02
CA TYR A 43 7.43 -9.64 30.85
C TYR A 43 6.29 -10.24 30.04
N ILE A 44 5.44 -9.39 29.52
CA ILE A 44 4.26 -9.77 28.76
C ILE A 44 4.26 -8.97 27.47
N LEU A 45 4.25 -9.65 26.33
CA LEU A 45 4.15 -9.05 25.00
C LEU A 45 2.72 -9.23 24.51
N ILE A 46 2.00 -8.11 24.36
CA ILE A 46 0.63 -8.07 23.86
C ILE A 46 0.56 -7.08 22.72
N ARG A 47 0.18 -7.56 21.50
CA ARG A 47 0.15 -6.72 20.31
C ARG A 47 1.48 -5.98 20.11
N GLN A 48 1.47 -4.64 20.13
CA GLN A 48 2.65 -3.79 20.00
C GLN A 48 3.17 -3.24 21.33
N TYR A 49 2.81 -3.89 22.47
CA TYR A 49 3.20 -3.43 23.80
C TYR A 49 4.01 -4.49 24.53
N LEU A 50 5.13 -4.07 25.10
CA LEU A 50 5.86 -4.83 26.11
C LEU A 50 5.50 -4.26 27.48
N LEU A 51 5.02 -5.14 28.35
CA LEU A 51 4.65 -4.85 29.73
C LEU A 51 5.60 -5.55 30.66
N TYR A 52 5.76 -5.04 31.90
CA TYR A 52 6.46 -5.79 32.94
C TYR A 52 5.72 -5.75 34.28
N THR A 53 5.87 -6.82 35.03
CA THR A 53 5.25 -7.01 36.36
C THR A 53 6.17 -7.80 37.30
N ASP A 54 5.78 -7.93 38.55
CA ASP A 54 6.41 -8.91 39.47
C ASP A 54 5.93 -10.32 39.13
N ILE A 55 6.77 -11.31 39.43
CA ILE A 55 6.47 -12.72 39.16
C ILE A 55 5.20 -13.13 39.92
N GLY A 56 4.32 -13.81 39.21
CA GLY A 56 3.04 -14.30 39.77
C GLY A 56 1.96 -13.24 39.94
N ASN A 57 2.20 -11.99 39.53
CA ASN A 57 1.23 -10.90 39.65
C ASN A 57 0.98 -10.21 38.29
N SER A 58 0.48 -10.97 37.32
CA SER A 58 0.20 -10.47 35.96
C SER A 58 -0.89 -9.41 35.89
N GLN A 59 -1.69 -9.25 36.96
CA GLN A 59 -2.74 -8.22 37.03
C GLN A 59 -2.19 -6.84 37.39
N HIS A 60 -1.02 -6.77 38.05
CA HIS A 60 -0.43 -5.49 38.47
C HIS A 60 0.75 -5.10 37.57
N ILE A 61 0.45 -4.45 36.44
CA ILE A 61 1.43 -3.97 35.48
C ILE A 61 2.17 -2.75 36.08
N LYS A 62 3.50 -2.84 36.16
CA LYS A 62 4.37 -1.78 36.69
C LYS A 62 4.83 -0.78 35.66
N GLY A 63 4.80 -1.16 34.39
CA GLY A 63 5.14 -0.29 33.29
C GLY A 63 4.92 -0.93 31.94
N SER A 64 4.78 -0.08 30.93
CA SER A 64 4.57 -0.46 29.54
C SER A 64 5.48 0.32 28.60
N VAL A 65 5.77 -0.23 27.46
CA VAL A 65 6.39 0.48 26.33
C VAL A 65 5.76 0.01 25.04
N ARG A 66 5.44 0.95 24.16
CA ARG A 66 5.00 0.64 22.80
C ARG A 66 6.24 0.41 21.93
N LEU A 67 6.27 -0.69 21.18
CA LEU A 67 7.46 -1.21 20.51
C LEU A 67 7.76 -0.63 19.15
N ASP A 68 6.82 0.09 18.53
CA ASP A 68 6.98 0.62 17.15
C ASP A 68 8.23 1.50 16.93
N GLY A 69 8.64 2.22 17.97
CA GLY A 69 9.85 3.05 17.97
C GLY A 69 10.99 2.50 18.80
N VAL A 70 10.92 1.24 19.24
CA VAL A 70 11.95 0.57 20.03
C VAL A 70 12.90 -0.17 19.10
N TYR A 71 14.20 0.03 19.27
CA TYR A 71 15.25 -0.74 18.59
C TYR A 71 15.52 -2.02 19.36
N ALA A 72 15.61 -3.14 18.64
CA ALA A 72 15.96 -4.43 19.20
C ALA A 72 17.25 -4.97 18.56
N SER A 73 18.09 -5.57 19.39
CA SER A 73 19.21 -6.40 18.94
C SER A 73 19.36 -7.62 19.85
N PHE A 74 19.89 -8.69 19.30
CA PHE A 74 19.91 -10.01 19.89
C PHE A 74 21.33 -10.54 19.91
N GLN A 75 21.79 -11.06 21.07
CA GLN A 75 23.16 -11.56 21.22
C GLN A 75 23.17 -12.88 21.98
N ILE A 76 24.11 -13.73 21.63
CA ILE A 76 24.41 -14.98 22.33
C ILE A 76 25.86 -14.86 22.83
N SER A 77 26.06 -14.98 24.14
CA SER A 77 27.38 -14.90 24.75
C SER A 77 27.49 -15.91 25.89
N ASN A 78 28.48 -16.80 25.83
CA ASN A 78 28.83 -17.75 26.91
C ASN A 78 27.63 -18.48 27.56
N SER A 79 26.70 -18.99 26.73
CA SER A 79 25.46 -19.66 27.16
C SER A 79 24.41 -18.73 27.80
N GLU A 80 24.59 -17.42 27.78
CA GLU A 80 23.59 -16.43 28.11
C GLU A 80 22.99 -15.85 26.82
N PHE A 81 21.66 -15.79 26.76
CA PHE A 81 20.91 -15.18 25.66
C PHE A 81 20.46 -13.79 26.09
N GLN A 82 20.78 -12.77 25.28
CA GLN A 82 20.60 -11.38 25.62
C GLN A 82 19.74 -10.67 24.58
N ILE A 83 18.69 -10.00 25.03
CA ILE A 83 17.79 -9.17 24.22
C ILE A 83 17.97 -7.71 24.63
N TYR A 84 18.51 -6.91 23.74
CA TYR A 84 18.71 -5.48 23.95
C TYR A 84 17.54 -4.72 23.36
N LEU A 85 16.90 -3.87 24.18
CA LEU A 85 15.83 -2.99 23.76
C LEU A 85 16.21 -1.54 24.08
N LYS A 86 16.24 -0.68 23.06
CA LYS A 86 16.62 0.73 23.19
C LYS A 86 15.50 1.65 22.72
N ASN A 87 15.18 2.66 23.54
CA ASN A 87 14.16 3.67 23.23
C ASN A 87 14.57 5.02 23.78
N ASN A 88 14.56 6.08 22.96
CA ASN A 88 14.85 7.45 23.39
C ASN A 88 16.13 7.61 24.25
N GLY A 89 17.20 6.93 23.87
CA GLY A 89 18.46 6.96 24.60
C GLY A 89 18.53 6.06 25.84
N PHE A 90 17.43 5.42 26.23
CA PHE A 90 17.37 4.45 27.33
C PHE A 90 17.44 3.02 26.80
N GLN A 91 18.16 2.17 27.50
CA GLN A 91 18.32 0.77 27.15
C GLN A 91 17.96 -0.13 28.33
N ILE A 92 17.32 -1.25 28.01
CA ILE A 92 17.19 -2.39 28.91
C ILE A 92 17.77 -3.62 28.25
N VAL A 93 18.26 -4.55 29.03
CA VAL A 93 18.73 -5.85 28.58
C VAL A 93 17.98 -6.93 29.35
N LEU A 94 17.39 -7.85 28.63
CA LEU A 94 16.71 -9.03 29.14
C LEU A 94 17.63 -10.22 28.95
N TYR A 95 17.81 -11.00 30.00
CA TYR A 95 18.71 -12.17 30.02
C TYR A 95 17.91 -13.44 30.28
N THR A 96 18.23 -14.48 29.56
CA THR A 96 17.74 -15.84 29.80
C THR A 96 18.83 -16.85 29.50
N ASP A 97 18.75 -18.02 30.12
CA ASP A 97 19.54 -19.22 29.84
C ASP A 97 18.75 -20.26 29.04
N ASP A 98 17.48 -20.00 28.78
CA ASP A 98 16.58 -20.82 27.98
C ASP A 98 16.61 -20.38 26.50
N LEU A 99 17.20 -21.23 25.63
CA LEU A 99 17.27 -21.01 24.19
C LEU A 99 15.89 -20.91 23.54
N ASN A 100 14.96 -21.78 23.89
CA ASN A 100 13.63 -21.80 23.31
C ASN A 100 12.86 -20.50 23.64
N GLN A 101 12.94 -20.05 24.89
CA GLN A 101 12.40 -18.75 25.29
C GLN A 101 13.03 -17.61 24.47
N TYR A 102 14.34 -17.61 24.31
CA TYR A 102 15.06 -16.60 23.53
C TYR A 102 14.61 -16.57 22.07
N GLU A 103 14.53 -17.73 21.40
CA GLU A 103 14.11 -17.83 19.99
C GLU A 103 12.68 -17.34 19.79
N ILE A 104 11.74 -17.75 20.64
CA ILE A 104 10.35 -17.29 20.60
C ILE A 104 10.29 -15.76 20.73
N TRP A 105 10.95 -15.20 21.73
CA TRP A 105 10.94 -13.75 21.98
C TRP A 105 11.65 -12.96 20.89
N THR A 106 12.76 -13.45 20.38
CA THR A 106 13.48 -12.86 19.24
C THR A 106 12.58 -12.76 18.00
N LYS A 107 11.88 -13.84 17.69
CA LYS A 107 10.93 -13.88 16.57
C LYS A 107 9.83 -12.83 16.71
N PHE A 108 9.19 -12.74 17.87
CA PHE A 108 8.11 -11.78 18.11
C PHE A 108 8.62 -10.33 18.14
N LEU A 109 9.71 -10.06 18.86
CA LEU A 109 10.29 -8.72 18.93
C LEU A 109 10.83 -8.22 17.60
N SER A 110 11.35 -9.10 16.75
CA SER A 110 11.77 -8.74 15.38
C SER A 110 10.63 -8.21 14.53
N ASN A 111 9.40 -8.65 14.77
CA ASN A 111 8.21 -8.16 14.06
C ASN A 111 7.68 -6.85 14.66
N CYS A 112 7.96 -6.56 15.93
CA CYS A 112 7.41 -5.42 16.67
C CYS A 112 8.38 -4.24 16.78
N CYS A 113 9.69 -4.48 16.71
CA CYS A 113 10.73 -3.49 16.92
C CYS A 113 11.37 -3.04 15.60
N ILE A 114 12.28 -2.08 15.69
CA ILE A 114 13.17 -1.66 14.60
C ILE A 114 14.49 -2.40 14.76
N LEU A 115 14.97 -3.05 13.70
CA LEU A 115 16.21 -3.80 13.67
C LEU A 115 17.33 -2.99 12.99
N THR A 116 18.58 -3.30 13.32
CA THR A 116 19.76 -2.64 12.73
C THR A 116 20.61 -3.56 11.85
N THR A 117 20.18 -4.82 11.72
CA THR A 117 20.89 -5.90 11.01
C THR A 117 20.48 -6.06 9.55
N PHE A 118 20.01 -4.99 8.89
CA PHE A 118 19.44 -5.06 7.54
C PHE A 118 20.35 -5.78 6.54
N ASN A 119 21.62 -5.39 6.48
CA ASN A 119 22.58 -5.96 5.52
C ASN A 119 22.98 -7.42 5.81
N GLU A 120 22.72 -7.87 7.04
CA GLU A 120 22.97 -9.24 7.47
C GLU A 120 21.80 -10.16 7.16
N ASP A 121 20.58 -9.62 7.21
CA ASP A 121 19.33 -10.37 7.12
C ASP A 121 18.73 -10.39 5.71
N ILE A 122 19.00 -9.33 4.91
CA ILE A 122 18.29 -9.08 3.65
C ILE A 122 19.26 -8.82 2.51
N ILE A 123 19.06 -9.51 1.40
CA ILE A 123 19.70 -9.27 0.12
C ILE A 123 18.72 -8.49 -0.76
N ILE A 124 19.12 -7.27 -1.18
CA ILE A 124 18.33 -6.45 -2.11
C ILE A 124 18.49 -7.00 -3.53
N GLY A 125 17.38 -7.18 -4.21
CA GLY A 125 17.27 -7.58 -5.60
C GLY A 125 16.87 -6.44 -6.54
N ASN A 126 15.98 -6.73 -7.47
CA ASN A 126 15.58 -5.80 -8.52
C ASN A 126 14.73 -4.64 -8.00
N LEU A 127 14.84 -3.49 -8.67
CA LEU A 127 13.93 -2.36 -8.48
C LEU A 127 12.55 -2.72 -9.02
N ILE A 128 11.50 -2.61 -8.19
CA ILE A 128 10.12 -2.91 -8.57
C ILE A 128 9.18 -1.71 -8.49
N GLY A 129 9.61 -0.62 -7.87
CA GLY A 129 8.82 0.61 -7.79
C GLY A 129 9.65 1.82 -7.40
N ASN A 130 9.24 3.00 -7.86
CA ASN A 130 9.91 4.25 -7.53
C ASN A 130 8.87 5.32 -7.20
N GLY A 131 8.72 5.65 -5.92
CA GLY A 131 7.84 6.70 -5.43
C GLY A 131 8.58 8.04 -5.23
N SER A 132 7.82 9.09 -4.93
CA SER A 132 8.38 10.45 -4.71
C SER A 132 9.34 10.52 -3.52
N PHE A 133 9.17 9.67 -2.52
CA PHE A 133 9.92 9.71 -1.27
C PHE A 133 10.59 8.37 -0.91
N SER A 134 10.39 7.34 -1.70
CA SER A 134 10.90 6.00 -1.42
C SER A 134 11.11 5.21 -2.70
N THR A 135 11.95 4.20 -2.60
CA THR A 135 12.20 3.25 -3.69
C THR A 135 11.85 1.87 -3.18
N VAL A 136 11.18 1.05 -4.00
CA VAL A 136 10.76 -0.30 -3.63
C VAL A 136 11.59 -1.32 -4.43
N TYR A 137 12.16 -2.28 -3.73
CA TYR A 137 12.95 -3.36 -4.29
C TYR A 137 12.30 -4.72 -3.98
N GLU A 138 12.52 -5.69 -4.83
CA GLU A 138 12.47 -7.10 -4.43
C GLU A 138 13.64 -7.37 -3.50
N GLY A 139 13.47 -8.25 -2.54
CA GLY A 139 14.56 -8.73 -1.70
C GLY A 139 14.29 -10.10 -1.15
N ARG A 140 15.34 -10.72 -0.60
CA ARG A 140 15.29 -12.09 -0.06
C ARG A 140 16.00 -12.15 1.28
N ASN A 141 15.46 -12.98 2.18
CA ASN A 141 16.19 -13.37 3.38
C ASN A 141 17.16 -14.51 3.09
N LYS A 142 17.89 -14.98 4.10
CA LYS A 142 18.83 -16.11 3.99
C LYS A 142 18.16 -17.44 3.67
N GLU A 143 16.90 -17.59 4.06
CA GLU A 143 16.06 -18.76 3.81
C GLU A 143 15.51 -18.78 2.38
N GLY A 144 15.65 -17.69 1.63
CA GLY A 144 15.19 -17.55 0.25
C GLY A 144 13.77 -16.99 0.12
N ASP A 145 13.10 -16.63 1.24
CA ASP A 145 11.78 -15.99 1.20
C ASP A 145 11.87 -14.63 0.52
N VAL A 146 10.88 -14.33 -0.32
CA VAL A 146 10.83 -13.11 -1.13
C VAL A 146 9.98 -12.04 -0.45
N PHE A 147 10.47 -10.80 -0.44
CA PHE A 147 9.83 -9.64 0.17
C PHE A 147 9.84 -8.44 -0.79
N ALA A 148 8.92 -7.51 -0.55
CA ALA A 148 9.03 -6.15 -1.08
C ALA A 148 9.67 -5.25 0.00
N ILE A 149 10.65 -4.44 -0.41
CA ILE A 149 11.46 -3.63 0.48
C ILE A 149 11.30 -2.16 0.10
N LYS A 150 10.50 -1.43 0.86
CA LYS A 150 10.34 0.02 0.71
C LYS A 150 11.50 0.71 1.44
N ALA A 151 12.47 1.21 0.67
CA ALA A 151 13.64 1.93 1.16
C ALA A 151 13.36 3.43 1.19
N ILE A 152 13.41 4.03 2.37
CA ILE A 152 13.08 5.43 2.64
C ILE A 152 14.34 6.14 3.10
N PRO A 153 14.91 7.09 2.33
CA PRO A 153 16.10 7.82 2.71
C PRO A 153 15.82 8.75 3.90
N LYS A 154 16.72 8.79 4.86
CA LYS A 154 16.67 9.73 5.98
C LYS A 154 17.06 11.12 5.46
N LYS A 155 16.05 11.98 5.29
CA LYS A 155 16.30 13.37 4.84
C LYS A 155 16.91 14.20 5.97
N LYS A 156 18.10 14.73 5.75
CA LYS A 156 18.65 15.82 6.55
C LYS A 156 18.07 17.14 6.04
N SER A 157 16.84 17.51 6.44
CA SER A 157 16.29 18.84 6.15
C SER A 157 16.93 19.89 7.05
N LYS A 158 17.14 21.09 6.52
CA LYS A 158 17.61 22.24 7.30
C LYS A 158 16.53 22.78 8.25
N SER A 159 15.26 22.41 8.08
CA SER A 159 14.12 22.82 8.91
C SER A 159 13.73 21.71 9.88
N LEU A 160 13.89 21.94 11.17
CA LEU A 160 13.51 21.02 12.26
C LEU A 160 12.02 20.66 12.24
N SER A 161 11.14 21.59 11.87
CA SER A 161 9.69 21.35 11.84
C SER A 161 9.28 20.39 10.74
N ILE A 162 9.90 20.47 9.55
CA ILE A 162 9.62 19.55 8.43
C ILE A 162 10.17 18.16 8.72
N ASN A 163 11.34 18.05 9.35
CA ASN A 163 11.90 16.77 9.77
C ASN A 163 10.98 16.06 10.78
N ASN A 164 10.47 16.78 11.78
CA ASN A 164 9.58 16.21 12.79
C ASN A 164 8.29 15.65 12.16
N GLN A 165 7.66 16.40 11.25
CA GLN A 165 6.44 15.93 10.57
C GLN A 165 6.71 14.68 9.69
N TYR A 166 7.87 14.64 9.03
CA TYR A 166 8.24 13.48 8.21
C TYR A 166 8.50 12.24 9.05
N GLU A 167 9.25 12.36 10.16
CA GLU A 167 9.49 11.26 11.10
C GLU A 167 8.18 10.78 11.73
N GLU A 168 7.30 11.70 12.09
CA GLU A 168 5.98 11.39 12.60
C GLU A 168 5.13 10.62 11.60
N GLN A 169 5.21 10.98 10.31
CA GLN A 169 4.50 10.28 9.26
C GLN A 169 5.04 8.86 9.04
N LEU A 170 6.36 8.68 9.06
CA LEU A 170 6.99 7.36 8.96
C LEU A 170 6.57 6.44 10.12
N LEU A 171 6.57 6.97 11.34
CA LEU A 171 6.09 6.23 12.51
C LEU A 171 4.60 5.89 12.37
N SER A 172 3.80 6.80 11.82
CA SER A 172 2.37 6.56 11.58
C SER A 172 2.13 5.45 10.56
N GLU A 173 2.93 5.38 9.47
CA GLU A 173 2.89 4.29 8.51
C GLU A 173 3.20 2.94 9.16
N ILE A 174 4.30 2.86 9.92
CA ILE A 174 4.70 1.65 10.64
C ILE A 174 3.61 1.22 11.63
N GLN A 175 3.10 2.16 12.43
CA GLN A 175 2.06 1.89 13.41
C GLN A 175 0.79 1.37 12.77
N SER A 176 0.34 2.02 11.68
CA SER A 176 -0.86 1.61 10.95
C SER A 176 -0.73 0.19 10.40
N LEU A 177 0.39 -0.12 9.74
CA LEU A 177 0.61 -1.46 9.18
C LEU A 177 0.77 -2.55 10.25
N ARG A 178 1.28 -2.22 11.43
CA ARG A 178 1.43 -3.19 12.54
C ARG A 178 0.13 -3.45 13.30
N GLU A 179 -0.81 -2.50 13.29
CA GLU A 179 -2.11 -2.67 13.94
C GLU A 179 -3.10 -3.44 13.09
N LEU A 180 -2.86 -3.53 11.77
CA LEU A 180 -3.77 -4.16 10.83
C LEU A 180 -3.31 -5.57 10.46
N ASP A 181 -4.22 -6.55 10.59
CA ASP A 181 -4.00 -7.92 10.12
C ASP A 181 -5.23 -8.37 9.32
N HIS A 182 -5.24 -8.05 8.04
CA HIS A 182 -6.34 -8.35 7.13
C HIS A 182 -5.82 -8.82 5.77
N ILE A 183 -6.49 -9.83 5.20
CA ILE A 183 -6.04 -10.46 3.94
C ILE A 183 -5.96 -9.50 2.75
N ASN A 184 -6.70 -8.40 2.75
CA ASN A 184 -6.71 -7.40 1.68
C ASN A 184 -5.89 -6.14 2.02
N ILE A 185 -5.08 -6.18 3.08
CA ILE A 185 -4.16 -5.11 3.49
C ILE A 185 -2.74 -5.65 3.42
N LEU A 186 -1.81 -4.83 2.94
CA LEU A 186 -0.39 -5.15 2.87
C LEU A 186 0.15 -5.52 4.25
N LYS A 187 0.80 -6.69 4.36
CA LYS A 187 1.39 -7.16 5.62
C LYS A 187 2.81 -6.65 5.79
N LEU A 188 3.07 -5.93 6.87
CA LEU A 188 4.40 -5.54 7.31
C LEU A 188 5.05 -6.70 8.07
N ASN A 189 6.22 -7.14 7.62
CA ASN A 189 6.96 -8.23 8.27
C ASN A 189 8.00 -7.68 9.25
N ARG A 190 8.89 -6.79 8.78
CA ARG A 190 9.96 -6.24 9.60
C ARG A 190 10.25 -4.79 9.24
N VAL A 191 10.85 -4.07 10.18
CA VAL A 191 11.35 -2.71 9.99
C VAL A 191 12.82 -2.69 10.34
N TYR A 192 13.64 -2.15 9.46
CA TYR A 192 15.07 -1.99 9.69
C TYR A 192 15.47 -0.54 9.53
N GLU A 193 16.50 -0.16 10.26
CA GLU A 193 17.09 1.16 10.15
C GLU A 193 18.61 1.08 10.06
N THR A 194 19.17 1.81 9.09
CA THR A 194 20.62 2.05 8.96
C THR A 194 20.93 3.52 9.20
N SER A 195 22.19 3.91 9.08
CA SER A 195 22.60 5.31 9.14
C SER A 195 21.93 6.18 8.06
N GLU A 196 21.57 5.60 6.92
CA GLU A 196 21.11 6.33 5.73
C GLU A 196 19.62 6.17 5.43
N LYS A 197 19.05 5.00 5.72
CA LYS A 197 17.70 4.63 5.29
C LYS A 197 16.92 3.91 6.37
N LEU A 198 15.60 4.06 6.30
CA LEU A 198 14.63 3.20 6.93
C LEU A 198 14.09 2.23 5.88
N TYR A 199 13.94 0.95 6.23
CA TYR A 199 13.42 -0.09 5.34
C TYR A 199 12.19 -0.72 5.95
N LEU A 200 11.08 -0.70 5.22
CA LEU A 200 9.88 -1.47 5.52
C LEU A 200 9.90 -2.72 4.66
N VAL A 201 10.04 -3.87 5.30
CA VAL A 201 10.01 -5.19 4.65
C VAL A 201 8.61 -5.74 4.77
N THR A 202 7.92 -5.88 3.64
CA THR A 202 6.54 -6.34 3.55
C THR A 202 6.43 -7.64 2.76
N GLU A 203 5.25 -8.27 2.79
CA GLU A 203 4.98 -9.39 1.88
C GLU A 203 5.25 -8.97 0.43
N PHE A 204 5.74 -9.90 -0.38
CA PHE A 204 5.83 -9.71 -1.83
C PHE A 204 4.53 -10.17 -2.48
N ILE A 205 3.87 -9.28 -3.20
CA ILE A 205 2.60 -9.57 -3.87
C ILE A 205 2.88 -9.84 -5.35
N HIS A 206 2.82 -11.10 -5.75
CA HIS A 206 2.87 -11.46 -7.16
C HIS A 206 1.60 -10.98 -7.85
N GLY A 207 1.71 -9.99 -8.74
CA GLY A 207 0.57 -9.39 -9.40
C GLY A 207 0.90 -8.01 -9.99
N TYR A 208 -0.14 -7.25 -10.28
CA TYR A 208 -0.01 -5.91 -10.88
C TYR A 208 -1.04 -4.94 -10.28
N GLU A 209 -0.82 -3.67 -10.49
CA GLU A 209 -1.71 -2.61 -10.02
C GLU A 209 -3.09 -2.70 -10.70
N LEU A 210 -4.15 -2.39 -9.96
CA LEU A 210 -5.52 -2.34 -10.47
C LEU A 210 -5.65 -1.39 -11.66
N ILE A 211 -4.87 -0.30 -11.69
CA ILE A 211 -4.88 0.67 -12.80
C ILE A 211 -4.49 0.02 -14.13
N SER A 212 -3.54 -0.92 -14.12
CA SER A 212 -3.12 -1.63 -15.34
C SER A 212 -4.26 -2.46 -15.93
N LYS A 213 -5.12 -3.04 -15.10
CA LYS A 213 -6.31 -3.76 -15.54
C LYS A 213 -7.40 -2.80 -16.03
N ALA A 214 -7.60 -1.67 -15.36
CA ALA A 214 -8.57 -0.66 -15.73
C ALA A 214 -8.27 -0.04 -17.12
N THR A 215 -7.00 0.13 -17.45
CA THR A 215 -6.56 0.67 -18.75
C THR A 215 -6.59 -0.39 -19.87
N SER A 216 -6.52 -1.69 -19.55
CA SER A 216 -6.50 -2.78 -20.56
C SER A 216 -7.85 -3.11 -21.18
N LYS A 217 -8.91 -2.31 -20.94
CA LYS A 217 -10.29 -2.53 -21.44
C LYS A 217 -10.88 -3.91 -21.06
N VAL A 218 -10.38 -4.52 -20.02
CA VAL A 218 -10.90 -5.79 -19.49
C VAL A 218 -12.25 -5.48 -18.83
N VAL A 219 -13.31 -6.03 -19.38
CA VAL A 219 -14.64 -5.99 -18.76
C VAL A 219 -14.58 -6.79 -17.47
N PHE A 220 -14.84 -6.15 -16.35
CA PHE A 220 -14.97 -6.86 -15.09
C PHE A 220 -16.23 -7.75 -15.15
N GLN A 221 -16.07 -9.06 -14.97
CA GLN A 221 -17.22 -9.95 -14.89
C GLN A 221 -18.00 -9.65 -13.60
N GLY A 222 -19.33 -9.78 -13.64
CA GLY A 222 -20.20 -9.33 -12.56
C GLY A 222 -19.80 -9.85 -11.18
N TYR A 223 -19.47 -11.15 -11.07
CA TYR A 223 -19.01 -11.77 -9.81
C TYR A 223 -17.64 -11.23 -9.34
N GLU A 224 -16.69 -11.05 -10.24
CA GLU A 224 -15.35 -10.54 -9.87
C GLU A 224 -15.42 -9.10 -9.35
N LEU A 225 -16.24 -8.26 -9.95
CA LEU A 225 -16.46 -6.88 -9.50
C LEU A 225 -17.11 -6.85 -8.11
N LEU A 226 -18.13 -7.65 -7.90
CA LEU A 226 -18.79 -7.78 -6.61
C LEU A 226 -17.82 -8.24 -5.53
N SER A 227 -17.04 -9.29 -5.82
CA SER A 227 -16.00 -9.78 -4.91
C SER A 227 -14.96 -8.71 -4.61
N PHE A 228 -14.49 -7.98 -5.63
CA PHE A 228 -13.55 -6.88 -5.46
C PHE A 228 -14.10 -5.79 -4.52
N ILE A 229 -15.33 -5.31 -4.78
CA ILE A 229 -15.96 -4.27 -3.97
C ILE A 229 -16.12 -4.76 -2.53
N HIS A 230 -16.62 -5.97 -2.33
CA HIS A 230 -16.82 -6.57 -1.02
C HIS A 230 -15.49 -6.68 -0.24
N GLN A 231 -14.44 -7.24 -0.87
CA GLN A 231 -13.13 -7.42 -0.24
C GLN A 231 -12.49 -6.07 0.14
N MET A 232 -12.58 -5.06 -0.72
CA MET A 232 -12.06 -3.73 -0.43
C MET A 232 -12.83 -3.03 0.69
N LEU A 233 -14.15 -3.19 0.74
CA LEU A 233 -14.97 -2.66 1.84
C LEU A 233 -14.65 -3.33 3.17
N LEU A 234 -14.35 -4.62 3.18
CA LEU A 234 -13.87 -5.31 4.38
C LEU A 234 -12.53 -4.74 4.86
N ALA A 235 -11.59 -4.50 3.94
CA ALA A 235 -10.32 -3.87 4.28
C ALA A 235 -10.49 -2.45 4.84
N ILE A 236 -11.35 -1.63 4.22
CA ILE A 236 -11.64 -0.27 4.69
C ILE A 236 -12.34 -0.31 6.06
N LYS A 237 -13.28 -1.23 6.26
CA LYS A 237 -13.95 -1.44 7.55
C LYS A 237 -12.95 -1.77 8.64
N GLU A 238 -12.04 -2.72 8.39
CA GLU A 238 -10.98 -3.12 9.31
C GLU A 238 -10.12 -1.91 9.73
N MET A 239 -9.66 -1.10 8.76
CA MET A 239 -8.91 0.12 9.06
C MET A 239 -9.68 1.08 9.95
N HIS A 240 -10.97 1.33 9.63
CA HIS A 240 -11.80 2.28 10.37
C HIS A 240 -12.12 1.80 11.79
N GLU A 241 -12.33 0.50 12.00
CA GLU A 241 -12.51 -0.12 13.33
C GLU A 241 -11.26 0.02 14.20
N HIS A 242 -10.06 -0.02 13.56
CA HIS A 242 -8.78 0.28 14.22
C HIS A 242 -8.49 1.80 14.32
N ASN A 243 -9.44 2.64 13.92
CA ASN A 243 -9.30 4.11 13.89
C ASN A 243 -8.16 4.58 12.97
N ILE A 244 -7.92 3.90 11.87
CA ILE A 244 -6.90 4.23 10.88
C ILE A 244 -7.59 4.73 9.61
N MET A 245 -7.09 5.84 9.06
CA MET A 245 -7.43 6.37 7.74
C MET A 245 -6.24 6.18 6.81
N HIS A 246 -6.50 5.74 5.58
CA HIS A 246 -5.46 5.57 4.55
C HIS A 246 -5.09 6.88 3.85
N ARG A 247 -6.09 7.69 3.50
CA ARG A 247 -6.02 9.02 2.86
C ARG A 247 -5.52 9.07 1.42
N ASP A 248 -5.18 7.93 0.80
CA ASP A 248 -4.76 7.86 -0.62
C ASP A 248 -5.24 6.58 -1.31
N ILE A 249 -6.52 6.22 -1.15
CA ILE A 249 -7.11 5.08 -1.87
C ILE A 249 -7.32 5.48 -3.33
N LYS A 250 -6.66 4.74 -4.24
CA LYS A 250 -6.72 4.93 -5.69
C LYS A 250 -6.29 3.64 -6.40
N PRO A 251 -6.57 3.47 -7.70
CA PRO A 251 -6.23 2.23 -8.42
C PRO A 251 -4.74 1.86 -8.41
N GLN A 252 -3.84 2.84 -8.32
CA GLN A 252 -2.39 2.62 -8.24
C GLN A 252 -1.95 2.02 -6.90
N ASN A 253 -2.72 2.27 -5.83
CA ASN A 253 -2.44 1.77 -4.48
C ASN A 253 -3.18 0.47 -4.16
N ILE A 254 -3.71 -0.22 -5.17
CA ILE A 254 -4.36 -1.53 -5.05
C ILE A 254 -3.66 -2.50 -5.99
N LEU A 255 -3.02 -3.53 -5.44
CA LEU A 255 -2.45 -4.64 -6.20
C LEU A 255 -3.48 -5.77 -6.33
N LEU A 256 -3.48 -6.43 -7.46
CA LEU A 256 -4.26 -7.64 -7.71
C LEU A 256 -3.34 -8.85 -7.63
N LYS A 257 -3.41 -9.59 -6.53
CA LYS A 257 -2.60 -10.80 -6.35
C LYS A 257 -2.96 -11.82 -7.44
N ASN A 258 -1.95 -12.34 -8.12
CA ASN A 258 -2.07 -13.22 -9.28
C ASN A 258 -2.97 -12.64 -10.41
N GLY A 259 -3.12 -11.32 -10.45
CA GLY A 259 -3.99 -10.65 -11.41
C GLY A 259 -5.49 -10.82 -11.17
N GLN A 260 -5.90 -11.37 -10.03
CA GLN A 260 -7.30 -11.66 -9.71
C GLN A 260 -7.96 -10.53 -8.95
N LEU A 261 -9.10 -10.05 -9.46
CA LEU A 261 -9.93 -9.04 -8.77
C LEU A 261 -10.46 -9.52 -7.42
N SER A 262 -10.66 -10.81 -7.25
CA SER A 262 -11.07 -11.40 -5.98
C SER A 262 -9.99 -11.39 -4.89
N GLN A 263 -8.76 -10.98 -5.23
CA GLN A 263 -7.64 -10.95 -4.30
C GLN A 263 -6.94 -9.58 -4.27
N PRO A 264 -7.66 -8.46 -4.05
CA PRO A 264 -7.05 -7.15 -3.96
C PRO A 264 -6.19 -7.03 -2.70
N ARG A 265 -5.17 -6.20 -2.78
CA ARG A 265 -4.31 -5.78 -1.66
C ARG A 265 -4.18 -4.27 -1.68
N LEU A 266 -4.65 -3.62 -0.64
CA LEU A 266 -4.40 -2.20 -0.41
C LEU A 266 -2.98 -2.02 0.07
N ILE A 267 -2.22 -1.17 -0.63
CA ILE A 267 -0.80 -0.92 -0.37
C ILE A 267 -0.56 0.58 -0.10
N ASP A 268 0.68 0.93 0.22
CA ASP A 268 1.16 2.31 0.41
C ASP A 268 0.44 3.11 1.50
N PHE A 269 0.70 2.74 2.74
CA PHE A 269 0.23 3.42 3.94
C PHE A 269 1.04 4.68 4.29
N GLY A 270 1.82 5.21 3.34
CA GLY A 270 2.66 6.39 3.51
C GLY A 270 1.93 7.67 3.92
N LEU A 271 0.61 7.73 3.74
CA LEU A 271 -0.24 8.81 4.23
C LEU A 271 -1.19 8.39 5.37
N ALA A 272 -1.14 7.12 5.81
CA ALA A 272 -2.06 6.63 6.82
C ALA A 272 -1.83 7.30 8.19
N VAL A 273 -2.93 7.49 8.94
CA VAL A 273 -2.91 8.11 10.27
C VAL A 273 -4.06 7.63 11.13
N SER A 274 -3.80 7.53 12.45
CA SER A 274 -4.84 7.21 13.42
C SER A 274 -5.74 8.42 13.70
N THR A 275 -7.06 8.22 13.68
CA THR A 275 -8.05 9.24 14.05
C THR A 275 -8.00 9.62 15.54
N LYS A 276 -7.39 8.78 16.38
CA LYS A 276 -7.18 9.05 17.83
C LYS A 276 -5.98 9.94 18.11
N ARG A 277 -5.14 10.19 17.11
CA ARG A 277 -3.94 11.01 17.26
C ARG A 277 -4.30 12.49 17.44
N LYS A 278 -3.63 13.18 18.34
CA LYS A 278 -3.70 14.64 18.45
C LYS A 278 -2.88 15.25 17.30
N GLY A 279 -3.54 15.98 16.41
CA GLY A 279 -2.94 16.57 15.22
C GLY A 279 -2.77 15.56 14.07
N MET A 280 -2.74 16.06 12.85
CA MET A 280 -2.56 15.27 11.63
C MET A 280 -1.29 15.71 10.91
N PRO A 281 -0.30 14.83 10.72
CA PRO A 281 0.78 15.13 9.79
C PRO A 281 0.18 15.24 8.38
N PHE A 282 0.60 16.26 7.65
CA PHE A 282 0.13 16.55 6.29
C PHE A 282 -1.41 16.50 6.15
N PRO A 283 -2.16 17.42 6.79
CA PRO A 283 -3.62 17.33 6.82
C PRO A 283 -4.26 17.52 5.44
N SER A 284 -3.63 18.29 4.55
CA SER A 284 -4.04 18.44 3.14
C SER A 284 -3.15 17.55 2.27
N CYS A 285 -3.56 16.30 2.08
CA CYS A 285 -2.77 15.27 1.40
C CYS A 285 -3.63 14.46 0.41
N GLY A 286 -3.02 13.42 -0.18
CA GLY A 286 -3.67 12.51 -1.11
C GLY A 286 -3.54 12.94 -2.58
N SER A 287 -4.12 12.15 -3.46
CA SER A 287 -4.00 12.30 -4.91
C SER A 287 -5.12 13.17 -5.49
N PRO A 288 -4.81 14.20 -6.31
CA PRO A 288 -5.80 15.00 -7.00
C PRO A 288 -6.77 14.14 -7.81
N GLY A 289 -8.06 14.44 -7.69
CA GLY A 289 -9.13 13.67 -8.31
C GLY A 289 -9.68 12.54 -7.44
N TYR A 290 -8.94 12.08 -6.42
CA TYR A 290 -9.39 11.02 -5.50
C TYR A 290 -9.64 11.52 -4.08
N SER A 291 -8.94 12.58 -3.65
CA SER A 291 -9.03 13.10 -2.29
C SER A 291 -10.43 13.63 -1.98
N ALA A 292 -10.93 13.32 -0.80
CA ALA A 292 -12.24 13.79 -0.35
C ALA A 292 -12.30 15.33 -0.18
N PRO A 293 -13.46 15.96 -0.37
CA PRO A 293 -13.61 17.41 -0.24
C PRO A 293 -13.13 17.98 1.08
N GLU A 294 -13.32 17.27 2.19
CA GLU A 294 -12.87 17.68 3.53
C GLU A 294 -11.35 17.68 3.70
N ILE A 295 -10.63 16.84 2.95
CA ILE A 295 -9.15 16.87 2.90
C ILE A 295 -8.67 18.08 2.10
N ILE A 296 -9.27 18.30 0.92
CA ILE A 296 -8.90 19.42 0.03
C ILE A 296 -9.19 20.77 0.69
N ARG A 297 -10.29 20.86 1.44
CA ARG A 297 -10.74 22.09 2.14
C ARG A 297 -10.37 22.06 3.61
N TYR A 298 -9.32 21.34 3.97
CA TYR A 298 -8.89 21.27 5.35
C TYR A 298 -8.61 22.69 5.89
N ASP A 299 -9.14 22.96 7.06
CA ASP A 299 -8.99 24.22 7.78
C ASP A 299 -8.53 23.86 9.20
N GLU A 300 -7.41 24.41 9.62
CA GLU A 300 -6.79 24.12 10.93
C GLU A 300 -7.70 24.46 12.10
N THR A 301 -8.69 25.36 11.89
CA THR A 301 -9.71 25.68 12.90
C THR A 301 -10.79 24.60 13.02
N LYS A 302 -10.98 23.78 11.98
CA LYS A 302 -11.90 22.65 11.95
C LYS A 302 -11.12 21.40 12.30
N LYS A 303 -11.47 20.84 13.45
CA LYS A 303 -10.88 19.59 13.95
C LYS A 303 -10.97 18.46 12.92
N GLN A 304 -10.05 17.54 13.01
CA GLN A 304 -9.83 16.29 12.29
C GLN A 304 -11.02 15.78 11.43
N TYR A 305 -10.74 15.37 10.20
CA TYR A 305 -11.68 14.57 9.39
C TYR A 305 -11.60 13.08 9.80
N SER A 306 -12.53 12.28 9.31
CA SER A 306 -12.69 10.87 9.70
C SER A 306 -12.41 9.92 8.55
N GLY A 307 -12.45 8.61 8.79
CA GLY A 307 -12.32 7.55 7.80
C GLY A 307 -13.28 7.64 6.61
N GLN A 308 -14.33 8.48 6.72
CA GLN A 308 -15.22 8.74 5.59
C GLN A 308 -14.53 9.31 4.36
N CYS A 309 -13.32 9.89 4.51
CA CYS A 309 -12.49 10.32 3.37
C CYS A 309 -12.07 9.13 2.49
N ASP A 310 -11.79 7.96 3.09
CA ASP A 310 -11.40 6.75 2.36
C ASP A 310 -12.57 6.17 1.55
N ILE A 311 -13.79 6.28 2.09
CA ILE A 311 -15.01 5.87 1.38
C ILE A 311 -15.21 6.71 0.12
N PHE A 312 -15.00 8.03 0.20
CA PHE A 312 -15.04 8.90 -0.98
C PHE A 312 -14.03 8.47 -2.03
N SER A 313 -12.77 8.30 -1.61
CA SER A 313 -11.68 7.91 -2.50
C SER A 313 -11.93 6.54 -3.15
N PHE A 314 -12.53 5.60 -2.40
CA PHE A 314 -12.91 4.30 -2.94
C PHE A 314 -14.08 4.41 -3.94
N GLY A 315 -15.09 5.25 -3.68
CA GLY A 315 -16.17 5.52 -4.63
C GLY A 315 -15.66 6.07 -5.96
N ILE A 316 -14.70 7.01 -5.93
CA ILE A 316 -14.06 7.52 -7.14
C ILE A 316 -13.17 6.45 -7.80
N THR A 317 -12.49 5.61 -7.01
CA THR A 317 -11.74 4.46 -7.53
C THR A 317 -12.66 3.52 -8.32
N LEU A 318 -13.84 3.20 -7.80
CA LEU A 318 -14.85 2.40 -8.52
C LEU A 318 -15.29 3.08 -9.81
N PHE A 319 -15.60 4.38 -9.77
CA PHE A 319 -15.96 5.12 -10.98
C PHE A 319 -14.86 4.98 -12.05
N VAL A 320 -13.58 5.20 -11.67
CA VAL A 320 -12.44 5.14 -12.59
C VAL A 320 -12.29 3.75 -13.23
N ILE A 321 -12.40 2.67 -12.46
CA ILE A 321 -12.25 1.31 -13.02
C ILE A 321 -13.42 0.90 -13.91
N LEU A 322 -14.61 1.43 -13.66
CA LEU A 322 -15.81 1.14 -14.44
C LEU A 322 -15.87 1.94 -15.74
N TYR A 323 -15.57 3.22 -15.68
CA TYR A 323 -15.74 4.13 -16.82
C TYR A 323 -14.43 4.49 -17.54
N GLY A 324 -13.27 4.08 -16.98
CA GLY A 324 -11.94 4.27 -17.60
C GLY A 324 -11.37 5.68 -17.50
N TYR A 325 -12.01 6.60 -16.80
CA TYR A 325 -11.52 7.97 -16.60
C TYR A 325 -11.90 8.51 -15.21
N ASN A 326 -11.15 9.49 -14.73
CA ASN A 326 -11.47 10.16 -13.47
C ASN A 326 -12.43 11.32 -13.72
N PRO A 327 -13.61 11.39 -13.04
CA PRO A 327 -14.66 12.38 -13.33
C PRO A 327 -14.24 13.83 -13.02
N PHE A 328 -13.19 14.02 -12.22
CA PHE A 328 -12.71 15.35 -11.85
C PHE A 328 -11.48 15.78 -12.64
N LYS A 329 -10.82 14.88 -13.37
CA LYS A 329 -9.57 15.16 -14.09
C LYS A 329 -9.77 16.25 -15.14
N THR A 330 -8.85 17.21 -15.16
CA THR A 330 -8.72 18.26 -16.17
C THR A 330 -7.28 18.34 -16.64
N GLN A 331 -6.99 19.25 -17.58
CA GLN A 331 -5.63 19.45 -18.10
C GLN A 331 -4.66 19.99 -17.01
N ASP A 332 -5.17 20.79 -16.08
CA ASP A 332 -4.35 21.32 -14.98
C ASP A 332 -4.79 20.79 -13.60
N GLN A 333 -3.81 20.70 -12.72
CA GLN A 333 -4.02 20.14 -11.38
C GLN A 333 -4.92 21.01 -10.49
N LYS A 334 -4.84 22.35 -10.61
CA LYS A 334 -5.64 23.28 -9.80
C LYS A 334 -7.13 23.15 -10.12
N SER A 335 -7.47 23.10 -11.40
CA SER A 335 -8.84 22.87 -11.86
C SER A 335 -9.35 21.48 -11.46
N THR A 336 -8.51 20.44 -11.53
CA THR A 336 -8.84 19.10 -11.04
C THR A 336 -9.19 19.14 -9.55
N ILE A 337 -8.36 19.76 -8.71
CA ILE A 337 -8.61 19.91 -7.28
C ILE A 337 -9.91 20.69 -7.02
N LYS A 338 -10.16 21.78 -7.76
CA LYS A 338 -11.39 22.58 -7.62
C LYS A 338 -12.66 21.78 -7.96
N ARG A 339 -12.64 20.99 -9.05
CA ARG A 339 -13.75 20.09 -9.42
C ARG A 339 -13.94 18.99 -8.37
N ASN A 340 -12.87 18.36 -7.93
CA ASN A 340 -12.88 17.32 -6.91
C ASN A 340 -13.44 17.85 -5.57
N ALA A 341 -13.06 19.07 -5.15
CA ALA A 341 -13.60 19.70 -3.94
C ALA A 341 -15.12 19.97 -4.01
N ASN A 342 -15.70 20.09 -5.20
CA ASN A 342 -17.15 20.25 -5.38
C ASN A 342 -17.90 18.91 -5.33
N ALA A 343 -17.21 17.80 -5.60
CA ALA A 343 -17.71 16.42 -5.55
C ALA A 343 -18.97 16.21 -6.45
N TYR A 344 -19.07 16.96 -7.56
CA TYR A 344 -20.17 16.82 -8.51
C TYR A 344 -19.67 16.16 -9.79
N PHE A 345 -20.31 15.08 -10.18
CA PHE A 345 -20.13 14.39 -11.45
C PHE A 345 -21.42 13.65 -11.83
N GLU A 346 -21.51 13.29 -13.10
CA GLU A 346 -22.63 12.54 -13.65
C GLU A 346 -22.09 11.23 -14.24
N PHE A 347 -22.94 10.20 -14.21
CA PHE A 347 -22.61 8.96 -14.91
C PHE A 347 -22.88 9.13 -16.41
N PRO A 348 -21.94 8.72 -17.28
CA PRO A 348 -22.23 8.64 -18.69
C PRO A 348 -23.25 7.52 -18.91
N ASN A 349 -24.21 7.71 -19.85
CA ASN A 349 -25.30 6.80 -20.20
C ASN A 349 -25.22 5.42 -19.56
N SER A 350 -26.17 5.10 -18.68
CA SER A 350 -26.12 3.96 -17.74
C SER A 350 -25.71 2.64 -18.42
N LEU A 351 -24.51 2.19 -18.14
CA LEU A 351 -23.96 0.93 -18.63
C LEU A 351 -23.95 -0.15 -17.53
N TYR A 352 -24.15 0.28 -16.31
CA TYR A 352 -24.09 -0.54 -15.11
C TYR A 352 -25.42 -0.54 -14.37
N PRO A 353 -25.70 -1.53 -13.51
CA PRO A 353 -26.91 -1.53 -12.70
C PRO A 353 -27.07 -0.26 -11.89
N GLN A 354 -28.29 0.26 -11.80
CA GLN A 354 -28.60 1.50 -11.05
C GLN A 354 -28.19 1.39 -9.59
N GLU A 355 -28.27 0.19 -9.00
CA GLU A 355 -27.84 -0.10 -7.63
C GLU A 355 -26.34 0.12 -7.44
N LEU A 356 -25.49 -0.19 -8.45
CA LEU A 356 -24.04 0.09 -8.39
C LEU A 356 -23.77 1.59 -8.46
N GLU A 357 -24.42 2.29 -9.38
CA GLU A 357 -24.31 3.75 -9.48
C GLU A 357 -24.81 4.44 -8.20
N HIS A 358 -25.90 3.95 -7.62
CA HIS A 358 -26.42 4.42 -6.34
C HIS A 358 -25.39 4.20 -5.22
N LEU A 359 -24.76 3.03 -5.12
CA LEU A 359 -23.70 2.77 -4.14
C LEU A 359 -22.55 3.77 -4.28
N ILE A 360 -22.07 4.01 -5.50
CA ILE A 360 -21.00 4.99 -5.77
C ILE A 360 -21.44 6.40 -5.36
N LEU A 361 -22.68 6.81 -5.66
CA LEU A 361 -23.22 8.10 -5.23
C LEU A 361 -23.29 8.24 -3.71
N GLN A 362 -23.68 7.19 -3.00
CA GLN A 362 -23.68 7.19 -1.53
C GLN A 362 -22.27 7.29 -0.94
N MET A 363 -21.28 6.68 -1.59
CA MET A 363 -19.86 6.77 -1.20
C MET A 363 -19.26 8.15 -1.47
N THR A 364 -19.72 8.85 -2.52
CA THR A 364 -19.12 10.10 -3.00
C THR A 364 -19.89 11.36 -2.58
N LYS A 365 -20.80 11.26 -1.61
CA LYS A 365 -21.47 12.42 -1.02
C LYS A 365 -20.43 13.45 -0.56
N LYS A 366 -20.69 14.74 -0.84
CA LYS A 366 -19.79 15.86 -0.55
C LYS A 366 -19.46 15.97 0.94
N TYR A 367 -20.47 15.84 1.79
CA TYR A 367 -20.31 15.96 3.23
C TYR A 367 -20.09 14.59 3.87
N PRO A 368 -19.05 14.41 4.71
CA PRO A 368 -18.73 13.12 5.32
C PRO A 368 -19.89 12.49 6.10
N LYS A 369 -20.68 13.32 6.79
CA LYS A 369 -21.83 12.87 7.59
C LYS A 369 -22.97 12.24 6.77
N ASP A 370 -23.09 12.63 5.51
CA ASP A 370 -24.13 12.14 4.59
C ASP A 370 -23.64 10.92 3.77
N ARG A 371 -22.38 10.57 3.94
CA ARG A 371 -21.68 9.50 3.21
C ARG A 371 -21.88 8.17 3.91
N ILE A 372 -22.14 7.12 3.13
CA ILE A 372 -22.26 5.75 3.65
C ILE A 372 -20.96 5.31 4.34
N THR A 373 -21.03 4.54 5.41
CA THR A 373 -19.86 3.91 6.04
C THR A 373 -19.49 2.61 5.32
N ALA A 374 -18.27 2.07 5.55
CA ALA A 374 -17.89 0.78 4.99
C ALA A 374 -18.83 -0.35 5.45
N ALA A 375 -19.24 -0.33 6.72
CA ALA A 375 -20.16 -1.32 7.28
C ALA A 375 -21.55 -1.24 6.62
N GLN A 376 -22.08 -0.03 6.42
CA GLN A 376 -23.37 0.16 5.72
C GLN A 376 -23.25 -0.20 4.23
N ALA A 377 -22.13 0.09 3.59
CA ALA A 377 -21.90 -0.26 2.19
C ALA A 377 -21.88 -1.78 1.96
N LEU A 378 -21.38 -2.56 2.92
CA LEU A 378 -21.39 -4.02 2.89
C LEU A 378 -22.81 -4.63 2.89
N THR A 379 -23.80 -3.89 3.42
CA THR A 379 -25.24 -4.29 3.43
C THR A 379 -26.06 -3.56 2.36
N HIS A 380 -25.40 -2.92 1.40
CA HIS A 380 -26.10 -2.23 0.32
C HIS A 380 -26.76 -3.24 -0.64
N PRO A 381 -27.98 -2.98 -1.16
CA PRO A 381 -28.71 -3.89 -2.05
C PRO A 381 -27.90 -4.43 -3.22
N PHE A 382 -26.98 -3.64 -3.79
CA PHE A 382 -26.06 -4.08 -4.83
C PHE A 382 -25.20 -5.27 -4.41
N LEU A 383 -24.77 -5.36 -3.13
CA LEU A 383 -23.95 -6.46 -2.61
C LEU A 383 -24.78 -7.62 -2.04
N GLU A 384 -26.02 -7.38 -1.66
CA GLU A 384 -26.93 -8.41 -1.13
C GLU A 384 -27.65 -9.21 -2.21
N THR A 385 -27.73 -8.68 -3.44
CA THR A 385 -28.49 -9.31 -4.51
C THR A 385 -27.89 -10.65 -4.92
N LYS A 386 -28.73 -11.71 -4.92
CA LYS A 386 -28.47 -13.02 -5.56
C LYS A 386 -28.29 -12.93 -7.08
N LEU A 387 -28.24 -11.75 -7.65
CA LEU A 387 -28.03 -11.41 -9.06
C LEU A 387 -26.63 -11.82 -9.60
N TYR A 388 -25.87 -12.52 -8.80
CA TYR A 388 -24.50 -12.97 -9.16
C TYR A 388 -24.41 -13.76 -10.48
N GLN A 389 -25.51 -14.36 -10.92
CA GLN A 389 -25.52 -15.25 -12.09
C GLN A 389 -25.91 -14.54 -13.41
N THR A 390 -26.41 -13.30 -13.37
CA THR A 390 -27.05 -12.67 -14.53
C THR A 390 -26.53 -11.29 -14.91
N ILE A 391 -25.60 -10.69 -14.18
CA ILE A 391 -25.04 -9.39 -14.56
C ILE A 391 -24.04 -9.60 -15.72
N GLN A 392 -24.55 -9.59 -16.96
CA GLN A 392 -23.71 -9.30 -18.11
C GLN A 392 -23.40 -7.81 -18.07
N LEU A 393 -22.25 -7.45 -17.51
CA LEU A 393 -21.73 -6.08 -17.64
C LEU A 393 -21.57 -5.79 -19.14
N PRO A 394 -22.00 -4.62 -19.61
CA PRO A 394 -21.83 -4.26 -21.03
C PRO A 394 -20.38 -4.39 -21.43
N LYS A 395 -20.12 -4.96 -22.59
CA LYS A 395 -18.79 -4.92 -23.19
C LYS A 395 -18.38 -3.46 -23.23
N ALA A 396 -17.20 -3.12 -22.70
CA ALA A 396 -16.68 -1.77 -22.70
C ALA A 396 -16.95 -1.08 -24.03
N ILE A 397 -17.49 0.13 -23.99
CA ILE A 397 -17.79 0.88 -25.20
C ILE A 397 -16.47 1.18 -25.89
N LEU A 398 -16.17 0.40 -26.91
CA LEU A 398 -15.28 0.87 -27.96
C LEU A 398 -15.94 2.10 -28.55
N SER A 399 -15.23 3.23 -28.69
CA SER A 399 -15.74 4.33 -29.49
C SER A 399 -16.21 3.74 -30.85
N LYS A 400 -17.24 4.33 -31.49
CA LYS A 400 -17.77 3.83 -32.73
C LYS A 400 -16.66 3.60 -33.79
N GLN A 401 -15.63 4.45 -33.77
CA GLN A 401 -14.42 4.31 -34.57
C GLN A 401 -13.56 3.09 -34.21
N GLN A 402 -13.41 2.81 -32.93
CA GLN A 402 -12.63 1.64 -32.42
C GLN A 402 -13.37 0.32 -32.68
N TYR A 403 -14.70 0.34 -32.66
CA TYR A 403 -15.52 -0.82 -33.03
C TYR A 403 -15.45 -1.13 -34.52
N GLU A 404 -15.47 -0.13 -35.39
CA GLU A 404 -15.27 -0.31 -36.84
C GLU A 404 -13.85 -0.79 -37.16
N MET A 405 -12.83 -0.28 -36.45
CA MET A 405 -11.45 -0.80 -36.55
C MET A 405 -11.33 -2.25 -36.11
N SER A 406 -11.98 -2.65 -34.99
CA SER A 406 -11.94 -4.04 -34.50
C SER A 406 -12.59 -5.03 -35.47
N LYS A 407 -13.59 -4.63 -36.26
CA LYS A 407 -14.18 -5.47 -37.31
C LYS A 407 -13.22 -5.79 -38.45
N ASN A 408 -12.32 -4.86 -38.75
CA ASN A 408 -11.32 -5.04 -39.82
C ASN A 408 -10.13 -5.91 -39.39
N TYR A 409 -9.97 -6.19 -38.08
CA TYR A 409 -8.84 -6.93 -37.50
C TYR A 409 -9.23 -8.24 -36.80
N ASN A 410 -10.42 -8.78 -37.06
CA ASN A 410 -10.93 -10.01 -36.42
C ASN A 410 -10.10 -11.29 -36.65
N ASN A 411 -8.97 -11.19 -37.36
CA ASN A 411 -8.09 -12.32 -37.68
C ASN A 411 -6.64 -12.14 -37.15
N ILE A 412 -6.36 -11.15 -36.33
CA ILE A 412 -5.01 -10.90 -35.81
C ILE A 412 -5.00 -11.10 -34.28
N ASN A 413 -4.32 -12.15 -33.81
CA ASN A 413 -4.02 -12.33 -32.39
C ASN A 413 -2.74 -11.56 -32.07
N VAL A 414 -2.85 -10.57 -31.19
CA VAL A 414 -1.70 -9.81 -30.69
C VAL A 414 -1.21 -10.47 -29.41
N HIS A 415 -0.04 -11.07 -29.47
CA HIS A 415 0.68 -11.54 -28.27
C HIS A 415 1.74 -10.50 -27.91
N ALA A 416 1.56 -9.82 -26.77
CA ALA A 416 2.63 -9.03 -26.17
C ALA A 416 3.36 -9.89 -25.12
N SER A 417 4.63 -10.13 -25.31
CA SER A 417 5.49 -10.76 -24.32
C SER A 417 6.53 -9.76 -23.82
N LEU A 418 6.77 -9.77 -22.53
CA LEU A 418 7.89 -9.08 -21.90
C LEU A 418 9.08 -10.04 -21.93
N GLU A 419 10.08 -9.72 -22.72
CA GLU A 419 11.37 -10.43 -22.71
C GLU A 419 12.38 -9.58 -21.93
N MET A 420 13.04 -10.21 -20.95
CA MET A 420 14.17 -9.60 -20.26
C MET A 420 15.42 -9.80 -21.08
N ASP A 421 15.99 -8.72 -21.58
CA ASP A 421 17.35 -8.72 -22.09
C ASP A 421 18.32 -8.64 -20.91
N ARG A 422 19.30 -9.54 -20.87
CA ARG A 422 20.28 -9.68 -19.77
C ARG A 422 21.18 -8.47 -19.58
N ASP A 423 21.31 -7.63 -20.62
CA ASP A 423 22.26 -6.51 -20.63
C ASP A 423 21.62 -5.11 -20.63
N PHE A 424 20.32 -4.95 -20.93
CA PHE A 424 19.70 -3.63 -21.17
C PHE A 424 18.29 -3.39 -20.56
N GLY A 425 17.76 -4.28 -19.77
CA GLY A 425 16.45 -4.07 -19.13
C GLY A 425 15.26 -4.59 -19.93
N LEU A 426 14.04 -4.15 -19.59
CA LEU A 426 12.77 -4.63 -20.14
C LEU A 426 12.53 -4.09 -21.56
N ASN A 427 12.49 -4.99 -22.55
CA ASN A 427 12.06 -4.69 -23.90
C ASN A 427 10.66 -5.24 -24.17
N TYR A 428 9.80 -4.42 -24.77
CA TYR A 428 8.48 -4.85 -25.23
C TYR A 428 8.62 -5.45 -26.64
N VAL A 429 8.32 -6.74 -26.77
CA VAL A 429 8.24 -7.40 -28.08
C VAL A 429 6.77 -7.63 -28.39
N ILE A 430 6.26 -6.96 -29.42
CA ILE A 430 4.90 -7.16 -29.94
C ILE A 430 5.00 -8.14 -31.11
N LYS A 431 4.49 -9.36 -30.92
CA LYS A 431 4.34 -10.35 -31.99
C LYS A 431 2.91 -10.32 -32.54
N LEU A 432 2.77 -9.98 -33.80
CA LEU A 432 1.51 -10.06 -34.53
C LEU A 432 1.47 -11.42 -35.23
N CYS A 433 0.55 -12.31 -34.83
CA CYS A 433 0.36 -13.61 -35.47
C CYS A 433 -0.96 -13.60 -36.26
N SER A 434 -0.93 -13.91 -37.53
CA SER A 434 -2.15 -14.15 -38.31
C SER A 434 -2.65 -15.58 -38.04
N SER A 435 -3.96 -15.75 -37.93
CA SER A 435 -4.60 -17.03 -37.63
C SER A 435 -4.70 -18.01 -38.82
N SER A 436 -4.02 -17.75 -39.93
CA SER A 436 -4.02 -18.68 -41.10
C SER A 436 -2.61 -19.20 -41.40
N PRO A 437 -2.42 -20.52 -41.62
CA PRO A 437 -1.12 -21.14 -41.82
C PRO A 437 -0.44 -20.89 -43.18
N GLN A 438 -1.01 -20.10 -44.04
CA GLN A 438 -0.48 -19.92 -45.38
C GLN A 438 -0.49 -18.45 -45.77
N ASN A 439 0.47 -17.69 -45.34
CA ASN A 439 1.02 -16.53 -46.09
C ASN A 439 1.90 -15.68 -45.16
N ASN A 440 3.15 -16.10 -45.01
CA ASN A 440 4.21 -15.20 -44.58
C ASN A 440 4.57 -14.27 -45.77
N LYS A 441 3.92 -13.12 -45.85
CA LYS A 441 4.40 -12.02 -46.72
C LYS A 441 5.02 -10.97 -45.81
N ASN A 442 6.31 -10.75 -45.98
CA ASN A 442 7.01 -9.58 -45.45
C ASN A 442 6.38 -8.30 -46.00
N LEU A 443 5.60 -7.61 -45.19
CA LEU A 443 5.06 -6.31 -45.52
C LEU A 443 6.15 -5.27 -45.21
N THR A 444 6.56 -4.55 -46.24
CA THR A 444 7.54 -3.46 -46.13
C THR A 444 6.92 -2.25 -45.42
N LEU A 445 7.63 -1.72 -44.47
CA LEU A 445 7.25 -0.72 -43.46
C LEU A 445 6.79 0.66 -43.99
N SER A 446 6.84 0.96 -45.29
CA SER A 446 6.71 2.33 -45.78
C SER A 446 5.30 2.91 -45.79
N ASN A 447 4.23 2.10 -45.77
CA ASN A 447 2.84 2.59 -45.82
C ASN A 447 1.99 2.37 -44.57
N GLN A 448 2.55 1.73 -43.50
CA GLN A 448 1.81 1.47 -42.26
C GLN A 448 2.27 2.31 -41.07
N ASN A 449 3.40 2.97 -41.17
CA ASN A 449 3.95 3.79 -40.08
C ASN A 449 3.02 4.93 -39.63
N LYS A 450 2.20 5.47 -40.51
CA LYS A 450 1.28 6.57 -40.15
C LYS A 450 0.18 6.13 -39.20
N TYR A 451 -0.30 4.88 -39.33
CA TYR A 451 -1.36 4.32 -38.49
C TYR A 451 -0.81 3.74 -37.16
N LEU A 452 0.41 3.22 -37.19
CA LEU A 452 1.07 2.69 -35.99
C LEU A 452 1.58 3.81 -35.06
N ASP A 453 2.07 4.92 -35.64
CA ASP A 453 2.50 6.09 -34.88
C ASP A 453 1.32 6.80 -34.18
N GLU A 454 0.17 6.93 -34.84
CA GLU A 454 -1.06 7.46 -34.22
C GLU A 454 -1.59 6.51 -33.11
N PHE A 455 -1.53 5.20 -33.34
CA PHE A 455 -1.98 4.21 -32.34
C PHE A 455 -1.06 4.11 -31.12
N GLN A 456 0.25 4.24 -31.31
CA GLN A 456 1.23 4.28 -30.21
C GLN A 456 1.16 5.59 -29.40
N LEU A 457 0.95 6.73 -30.06
CA LEU A 457 0.83 8.03 -29.41
C LEU A 457 -0.44 8.11 -28.55
N ASP A 458 -1.58 7.71 -29.05
CA ASP A 458 -2.83 7.68 -28.27
C ASP A 458 -2.78 6.69 -27.11
N TYR A 459 -2.09 5.56 -27.27
CA TYR A 459 -1.94 4.55 -26.22
C TYR A 459 -0.95 4.99 -25.11
N ILE A 460 0.11 5.71 -25.48
CA ILE A 460 1.11 6.25 -24.54
C ILE A 460 0.54 7.45 -23.78
N GLU A 461 -0.19 8.35 -24.44
CA GLU A 461 -0.81 9.50 -23.79
C GLU A 461 -1.96 9.13 -22.84
N ALA A 462 -2.67 8.04 -23.11
CA ALA A 462 -3.75 7.56 -22.25
C ALA A 462 -3.26 6.81 -20.97
N SER A 463 -2.01 6.36 -20.96
CA SER A 463 -1.48 5.47 -19.92
C SER A 463 -0.36 6.06 -19.05
N VAL A 464 0.16 7.25 -19.36
CA VAL A 464 1.37 7.77 -18.70
C VAL A 464 1.07 9.03 -17.89
N ASP A 465 1.33 8.98 -16.60
CA ASP A 465 1.39 10.14 -15.70
C ASP A 465 2.49 11.11 -16.17
N ILE A 466 2.22 12.42 -16.07
CA ILE A 466 3.09 13.52 -16.56
C ILE A 466 4.55 13.39 -16.08
N ASN A 467 4.79 12.80 -14.90
CA ASN A 467 6.14 12.52 -14.42
C ASN A 467 6.88 11.43 -15.21
N HIS A 468 6.16 10.57 -15.94
CA HIS A 468 6.75 9.61 -16.87
C HIS A 468 7.11 10.24 -18.20
N ILE A 469 6.38 11.29 -18.64
CA ILE A 469 6.65 12.05 -19.87
C ILE A 469 7.98 12.82 -19.79
N GLU A 470 8.35 13.36 -18.63
CA GLU A 470 9.66 14.01 -18.46
C GLU A 470 10.82 13.01 -18.52
N LYS A 471 10.63 11.80 -18.01
CA LYS A 471 11.62 10.70 -18.14
C LYS A 471 11.70 10.19 -19.58
N LEU A 472 10.57 10.13 -20.29
CA LEU A 472 10.53 9.79 -21.71
C LEU A 472 11.17 10.89 -22.58
N LYS A 473 11.07 12.17 -22.22
CA LYS A 473 11.77 13.28 -22.88
C LYS A 473 13.29 13.21 -22.68
N MET A 474 13.76 12.75 -21.52
CA MET A 474 15.19 12.42 -21.34
C MET A 474 15.57 11.16 -22.12
N GLY A 475 14.69 10.18 -22.22
CA GLY A 475 14.87 8.98 -23.06
C GLY A 475 14.83 9.29 -24.55
N GLN A 476 14.08 10.28 -25.03
CA GLN A 476 14.03 10.65 -26.45
C GLN A 476 15.38 11.15 -27.01
N ARG A 477 16.23 11.74 -26.19
CA ARG A 477 17.64 12.00 -26.57
C ARG A 477 18.47 10.71 -26.69
N TYR A 478 18.06 9.64 -26.06
CA TYR A 478 18.65 8.31 -26.16
C TYR A 478 18.05 7.55 -27.35
N PHE A 479 16.75 7.68 -27.61
CA PHE A 479 16.02 7.01 -28.70
C PHE A 479 16.37 7.55 -30.10
N SER A 480 16.73 8.83 -30.21
CA SER A 480 17.18 9.38 -31.50
C SER A 480 18.50 8.78 -31.99
N LYS A 481 19.27 8.12 -31.11
CA LYS A 481 20.49 7.37 -31.45
C LYS A 481 20.26 5.87 -31.70
N GLN A 482 19.08 5.32 -31.38
CA GLN A 482 18.77 3.88 -31.49
C GLN A 482 17.60 3.53 -32.42
N LYS A 483 17.17 4.44 -33.31
CA LYS A 483 16.14 4.16 -34.35
C LYS A 483 16.47 3.00 -35.31
N SER A 484 17.62 2.34 -35.15
CA SER A 484 18.08 1.23 -36.01
C SER A 484 17.86 -0.17 -35.43
N GLN A 485 17.23 -0.34 -34.25
CA GLN A 485 17.14 -1.65 -33.59
C GLN A 485 15.75 -2.06 -33.08
N ILE A 486 14.66 -1.51 -33.64
CA ILE A 486 13.35 -2.09 -33.38
C ILE A 486 13.06 -3.09 -34.51
N ASN A 487 13.35 -4.36 -34.23
CA ASN A 487 12.91 -5.46 -35.11
C ASN A 487 11.44 -5.75 -34.82
N ILE A 488 10.56 -5.27 -35.67
CA ILE A 488 9.17 -5.73 -35.77
C ILE A 488 9.20 -6.92 -36.71
N GLN A 489 9.16 -8.15 -36.18
CA GLN A 489 8.85 -9.32 -37.02
C GLN A 489 7.34 -9.44 -37.12
N LEU A 490 6.82 -9.25 -38.30
CA LEU A 490 5.45 -9.51 -38.69
C LEU A 490 5.25 -10.99 -39.03
#